data_f5c42bbfbe8167c520900c45330bb2e9
#
_entry.id   f5c42bbfbe8167c520900c45330bb2e9
#
_cell.length_a   1.000
_cell.length_b   1.000
_cell.length_c   1.000
_cell.angle_alpha   90.00
_cell.angle_beta   90.00
_cell.angle_gamma   90.00
#
_symmetry.space_group_name_H-M   'P 1'
#
loop_
_entity.id
_entity.type
_entity.pdbx_description
1 polymer ?
#
loop_
_entity_poly.entity_id
_entity_poly.type
_entity_poly.pdbx_seq_one_letter_code
_entity_poly.pdbx_strand_id
1 'polypeptide(L)'
;MITSNIKQRIIGKGRGAIFAPTDFLDIGSRASVDQALSRLADQGQALRHTGQIRRLARGLYDYPKKSPRFGFLSPSADDIAKAVARKDGQILQPSPSMAANQLGLSTQVPSKPTYMTDGPTRTKKVGRQVIQFRKASPKTLVGAGHKTGVVFQALRYVGKDRVDSQIVDRLARALDDNDRKLLAKQSRHVPAWMHPVVQQIVAHA
;
A
#
# COMPACT_ATOMS: atom_id res chain seq x y z
N MET A 1 -24.88 10.15 17.16
CA MET A 1 -24.73 8.71 17.50
C MET A 1 -23.51 8.13 16.77
N ILE A 2 -22.56 7.53 17.48
CA ILE A 2 -21.25 7.07 16.96
C ILE A 2 -21.39 6.18 15.73
N THR A 3 -22.26 5.15 15.78
CA THR A 3 -22.44 4.20 14.66
C THR A 3 -22.90 4.88 13.38
N SER A 4 -23.78 5.87 13.47
CA SER A 4 -24.25 6.63 12.29
C SER A 4 -23.12 7.46 11.66
N ASN A 5 -22.32 8.13 12.49
CA ASN A 5 -21.20 8.94 12.01
C ASN A 5 -20.12 8.06 11.35
N ILE A 6 -19.81 6.90 11.95
CA ILE A 6 -18.90 5.93 11.35
C ILE A 6 -19.44 5.44 10.01
N LYS A 7 -20.71 5.07 9.94
CA LYS A 7 -21.36 4.61 8.70
C LYS A 7 -21.28 5.68 7.59
N GLN A 8 -21.59 6.92 7.91
CA GLN A 8 -21.51 8.02 6.94
C GLN A 8 -20.07 8.23 6.43
N ARG A 9 -19.06 8.20 7.34
CA ARG A 9 -17.66 8.31 6.95
C ARG A 9 -17.21 7.14 6.06
N ILE A 10 -17.65 5.92 6.33
CA ILE A 10 -17.38 4.75 5.50
C ILE A 10 -17.96 4.93 4.10
N ILE A 11 -19.22 5.38 4.00
CA ILE A 11 -19.89 5.66 2.72
C ILE A 11 -19.13 6.75 1.96
N GLY A 12 -18.71 7.81 2.63
CA GLY A 12 -17.92 8.89 2.03
C GLY A 12 -16.55 8.46 1.52
N LYS A 13 -15.91 7.45 2.12
CA LYS A 13 -14.67 6.84 1.61
C LYS A 13 -14.88 6.02 0.32
N GLY A 14 -16.11 5.65 0.02
CA GLY A 14 -16.46 4.88 -1.16
C GLY A 14 -16.20 3.38 -1.06
N ARG A 15 -16.77 2.65 -2.02
CA ARG A 15 -16.59 1.19 -2.10
C ARG A 15 -15.14 0.82 -2.46
N GLY A 16 -14.62 -0.21 -1.80
CA GLY A 16 -13.25 -0.66 -1.91
C GLY A 16 -12.34 -0.12 -0.80
N ALA A 17 -12.82 0.84 0.00
CA ALA A 17 -12.06 1.36 1.13
C ALA A 17 -11.86 0.27 2.20
N ILE A 18 -10.61 0.20 2.70
CA ILE A 18 -10.24 -0.63 3.85
C ILE A 18 -9.95 0.30 5.02
N PHE A 19 -10.42 -0.07 6.20
CA PHE A 19 -10.28 0.74 7.40
C PHE A 19 -10.08 -0.10 8.65
N ALA A 20 -9.52 0.54 9.65
CA ALA A 20 -9.30 0.01 10.97
C ALA A 20 -10.01 0.89 12.02
N PRO A 21 -10.23 0.41 13.24
CA PRO A 21 -10.80 1.23 14.31
C PRO A 21 -10.00 2.53 14.58
N THR A 22 -8.69 2.51 14.35
CA THR A 22 -7.83 3.70 14.48
C THR A 22 -8.21 4.85 13.54
N ASP A 23 -8.90 4.56 12.42
CA ASP A 23 -9.34 5.57 11.45
C ASP A 23 -10.57 6.39 11.94
N PHE A 24 -11.12 6.08 13.12
CA PHE A 24 -12.35 6.65 13.67
C PHE A 24 -12.24 7.11 15.14
N LEU A 25 -11.02 7.18 15.68
CA LEU A 25 -10.81 7.55 17.08
C LEU A 25 -11.15 9.01 17.41
N ASP A 26 -11.32 9.83 16.38
CA ASP A 26 -11.86 11.19 16.48
C ASP A 26 -13.39 11.24 16.66
N ILE A 27 -14.08 10.12 16.37
CA ILE A 27 -15.55 10.02 16.52
C ILE A 27 -15.95 9.49 17.90
N GLY A 28 -15.07 8.72 18.54
CA GLY A 28 -15.37 8.14 19.84
C GLY A 28 -14.24 7.29 20.41
N SER A 29 -14.46 6.78 21.63
CA SER A 29 -13.50 5.92 22.30
C SER A 29 -13.23 4.63 21.49
N ARG A 30 -12.06 4.04 21.68
CA ARG A 30 -11.68 2.78 21.01
C ARG A 30 -12.73 1.68 21.20
N ALA A 31 -13.24 1.51 22.41
CA ALA A 31 -14.25 0.50 22.72
C ALA A 31 -15.57 0.74 21.95
N SER A 32 -16.04 2.00 21.93
CA SER A 32 -17.26 2.37 21.19
C SER A 32 -17.12 2.20 19.70
N VAL A 33 -15.94 2.52 19.13
CA VAL A 33 -15.65 2.33 17.72
C VAL A 33 -15.57 0.85 17.36
N ASP A 34 -14.88 0.03 18.16
CA ASP A 34 -14.77 -1.42 17.94
C ASP A 34 -16.18 -2.07 17.98
N GLN A 35 -17.04 -1.68 18.92
CA GLN A 35 -18.41 -2.17 19.02
C GLN A 35 -19.25 -1.75 17.81
N ALA A 36 -19.15 -0.49 17.38
CA ALA A 36 -19.88 0.01 16.23
C ALA A 36 -19.49 -0.71 14.93
N LEU A 37 -18.19 -0.92 14.70
CA LEU A 37 -17.68 -1.63 13.53
C LEU A 37 -18.08 -3.11 13.54
N SER A 38 -18.06 -3.77 14.71
CA SER A 38 -18.54 -5.14 14.84
C SER A 38 -20.01 -5.25 14.47
N ARG A 39 -20.87 -4.40 15.06
CA ARG A 39 -22.32 -4.38 14.74
C ARG A 39 -22.59 -4.15 13.25
N LEU A 40 -21.88 -3.20 12.61
CA LEU A 40 -22.02 -2.94 11.18
C LEU A 40 -21.57 -4.13 10.32
N ALA A 41 -20.54 -4.88 10.75
CA ALA A 41 -20.09 -6.09 10.06
C ALA A 41 -21.07 -7.25 10.24
N ASP A 42 -21.60 -7.46 11.45
CA ASP A 42 -22.55 -8.54 11.77
C ASP A 42 -23.88 -8.33 11.04
N GLN A 43 -24.39 -7.10 10.98
CA GLN A 43 -25.56 -6.75 10.18
C GLN A 43 -25.33 -7.00 8.68
N GLY A 44 -24.12 -6.77 8.18
CA GLY A 44 -23.75 -7.07 6.79
C GLY A 44 -23.73 -8.58 6.49
N GLN A 45 -23.42 -9.43 7.47
CA GLN A 45 -23.47 -10.89 7.32
C GLN A 45 -24.90 -11.43 7.37
N ALA A 46 -25.73 -10.90 8.27
CA ALA A 46 -27.14 -11.31 8.41
C ALA A 46 -27.98 -10.94 7.19
N LEU A 47 -27.69 -9.82 6.55
CA LEU A 47 -28.39 -9.31 5.37
C LEU A 47 -27.49 -9.49 4.13
N ARG A 48 -27.42 -10.67 3.58
CA ARG A 48 -26.56 -11.08 2.44
C ARG A 48 -26.53 -10.12 1.22
N HIS A 49 -27.34 -9.06 1.22
CA HIS A 49 -27.56 -8.19 0.06
C HIS A 49 -27.45 -6.67 0.29
N THR A 50 -27.22 -6.18 1.49
CA THR A 50 -27.34 -4.73 1.77
C THR A 50 -26.05 -3.93 1.73
N GLY A 51 -24.95 -4.50 1.27
CA GLY A 51 -23.74 -3.72 0.97
C GLY A 51 -23.07 -3.05 2.17
N GLN A 52 -23.20 -3.61 3.37
CA GLN A 52 -22.50 -3.15 4.56
C GLN A 52 -21.06 -3.66 4.58
N ILE A 53 -20.31 -3.27 5.60
CA ILE A 53 -18.90 -3.59 5.73
C ILE A 53 -18.67 -5.08 5.98
N ARG A 54 -17.48 -5.57 5.61
CA ARG A 54 -17.01 -6.93 5.95
C ARG A 54 -15.82 -6.85 6.90
N ARG A 55 -15.73 -7.79 7.79
CA ARG A 55 -14.54 -8.01 8.59
C ARG A 55 -13.55 -8.86 7.80
N LEU A 56 -12.42 -8.28 7.41
CA LEU A 56 -11.36 -8.96 6.67
C LEU A 56 -10.44 -9.78 7.59
N ALA A 57 -10.12 -9.20 8.76
CA ALA A 57 -9.30 -9.81 9.80
C ALA A 57 -9.56 -9.06 11.13
N ARG A 58 -8.94 -9.49 12.22
CA ARG A 58 -9.05 -8.81 13.51
C ARG A 58 -8.61 -7.34 13.39
N GLY A 59 -9.57 -6.42 13.63
CA GLY A 59 -9.37 -4.98 13.55
C GLY A 59 -9.06 -4.48 12.13
N LEU A 60 -9.59 -5.15 11.11
CA LEU A 60 -9.50 -4.73 9.72
C LEU A 60 -10.83 -5.03 9.02
N TYR A 61 -11.39 -4.00 8.40
CA TYR A 61 -12.69 -4.05 7.75
C TYR A 61 -12.62 -3.44 6.35
N ASP A 62 -13.53 -3.82 5.46
CA ASP A 62 -13.69 -3.17 4.15
C ASP A 62 -15.15 -2.79 3.86
N TYR A 63 -15.31 -1.80 2.99
CA TYR A 63 -16.55 -1.50 2.31
C TYR A 63 -16.46 -2.08 0.89
N PRO A 64 -16.96 -3.31 0.64
CA PRO A 64 -16.58 -4.07 -0.53
C PRO A 64 -17.09 -3.45 -1.84
N LYS A 65 -16.27 -3.50 -2.88
CA LYS A 65 -16.72 -3.25 -4.26
C LYS A 65 -17.66 -4.37 -4.68
N LYS A 66 -18.70 -4.03 -5.44
CA LYS A 66 -19.65 -4.99 -6.02
C LYS A 66 -19.48 -5.01 -7.53
N SER A 67 -19.25 -6.17 -8.07
CA SER A 67 -19.26 -6.42 -9.52
C SER A 67 -20.62 -7.05 -9.91
N PRO A 68 -21.25 -6.62 -11.00
CA PRO A 68 -22.47 -7.26 -11.49
C PRO A 68 -22.25 -8.75 -11.80
N ARG A 69 -21.08 -9.10 -12.30
CA ARG A 69 -20.73 -10.46 -12.74
C ARG A 69 -20.17 -11.35 -11.63
N PHE A 70 -19.38 -10.78 -10.70
CA PHE A 70 -18.63 -11.55 -9.71
C PHE A 70 -19.07 -11.32 -8.26
N GLY A 71 -20.13 -10.52 -8.03
CA GLY A 71 -20.57 -10.19 -6.69
C GLY A 71 -19.60 -9.29 -5.93
N PHE A 72 -19.37 -9.55 -4.66
CA PHE A 72 -18.42 -8.77 -3.85
C PHE A 72 -16.96 -9.14 -4.13
N LEU A 73 -16.21 -8.16 -4.60
CA LEU A 73 -14.79 -8.31 -4.90
C LEU A 73 -13.94 -8.35 -3.62
N SER A 74 -12.87 -9.12 -3.67
CA SER A 74 -11.83 -9.06 -2.63
C SER A 74 -10.96 -7.83 -2.85
N PRO A 75 -10.50 -7.16 -1.78
CA PRO A 75 -9.56 -6.05 -1.92
C PRO A 75 -8.20 -6.54 -2.44
N SER A 76 -7.42 -5.63 -3.02
CA SER A 76 -6.07 -5.96 -3.48
C SER A 76 -5.11 -6.17 -2.30
N ALA A 77 -4.03 -6.93 -2.53
CA ALA A 77 -3.00 -7.11 -1.53
C ALA A 77 -2.34 -5.78 -1.13
N ASP A 78 -2.21 -4.84 -2.07
CA ASP A 78 -1.66 -3.53 -1.83
C ASP A 78 -2.54 -2.68 -0.91
N ASP A 79 -3.87 -2.67 -1.16
CA ASP A 79 -4.81 -1.95 -0.29
C ASP A 79 -4.83 -2.53 1.12
N ILE A 80 -4.76 -3.86 1.26
CA ILE A 80 -4.67 -4.52 2.56
C ILE A 80 -3.36 -4.14 3.26
N ALA A 81 -2.22 -4.20 2.56
CA ALA A 81 -0.92 -3.88 3.13
C ALA A 81 -0.87 -2.43 3.61
N LYS A 82 -1.37 -1.48 2.82
CA LYS A 82 -1.49 -0.06 3.19
C LYS A 82 -2.36 0.14 4.42
N ALA A 83 -3.50 -0.55 4.50
CA ALA A 83 -4.39 -0.46 5.65
C ALA A 83 -3.77 -1.06 6.93
N VAL A 84 -3.04 -2.17 6.81
CA VAL A 84 -2.30 -2.78 7.93
C VAL A 84 -1.20 -1.85 8.42
N ALA A 85 -0.40 -1.29 7.52
CA ALA A 85 0.68 -0.36 7.88
C ALA A 85 0.11 0.90 8.55
N ARG A 86 -0.93 1.52 7.99
CA ARG A 86 -1.60 2.69 8.57
C ARG A 86 -2.16 2.39 9.97
N LYS A 87 -2.82 1.23 10.14
CA LYS A 87 -3.34 0.77 11.43
C LYS A 87 -2.26 0.70 12.50
N ASP A 88 -1.07 0.24 12.12
CA ASP A 88 0.03 -0.02 13.04
C ASP A 88 1.03 1.17 13.09
N GLY A 89 0.72 2.29 12.41
CA GLY A 89 1.57 3.50 12.35
C GLY A 89 2.92 3.25 11.67
N GLN A 90 2.97 2.32 10.71
CA GLN A 90 4.21 1.87 10.08
C GLN A 90 4.39 2.41 8.67
N ILE A 91 5.63 2.65 8.31
CA ILE A 91 6.03 2.95 6.94
C ILE A 91 5.89 1.68 6.09
N LEU A 92 5.43 1.84 4.85
CA LEU A 92 5.26 0.75 3.90
C LEU A 92 5.86 1.11 2.54
N GLN A 93 6.55 0.15 1.96
CA GLN A 93 7.10 0.26 0.62
C GLN A 93 7.08 -1.11 -0.08
N PRO A 94 6.80 -1.20 -1.39
CA PRO A 94 6.90 -2.48 -2.09
C PRO A 94 8.33 -3.04 -2.00
N SER A 95 8.46 -4.36 -2.02
CA SER A 95 9.78 -5.00 -2.14
C SER A 95 10.42 -4.68 -3.49
N PRO A 96 11.76 -4.85 -3.62
CA PRO A 96 12.44 -4.61 -4.90
C PRO A 96 11.79 -5.30 -6.10
N SER A 97 11.42 -6.57 -5.95
CA SER A 97 10.78 -7.34 -7.03
C SER A 97 9.37 -6.83 -7.38
N MET A 98 8.59 -6.43 -6.37
CA MET A 98 7.27 -5.82 -6.63
C MET A 98 7.40 -4.47 -7.31
N ALA A 99 8.35 -3.64 -6.88
CA ALA A 99 8.60 -2.34 -7.47
C ALA A 99 9.04 -2.46 -8.94
N ALA A 100 9.91 -3.39 -9.24
CA ALA A 100 10.33 -3.68 -10.61
C ALA A 100 9.17 -4.14 -11.50
N ASN A 101 8.30 -5.01 -10.97
CA ASN A 101 7.08 -5.43 -11.67
C ASN A 101 6.10 -4.26 -11.90
N GLN A 102 5.85 -3.43 -10.88
CA GLN A 102 4.98 -2.25 -10.97
C GLN A 102 5.44 -1.25 -12.04
N LEU A 103 6.76 -1.09 -12.20
CA LEU A 103 7.37 -0.22 -13.22
C LEU A 103 7.63 -0.91 -14.55
N GLY A 104 7.20 -2.16 -14.70
CA GLY A 104 7.35 -2.94 -15.93
C GLY A 104 8.81 -3.33 -16.24
N LEU A 105 9.71 -3.29 -15.26
CA LEU A 105 11.10 -3.75 -15.40
C LEU A 105 11.24 -5.27 -15.24
N SER A 106 10.18 -5.94 -14.78
CA SER A 106 10.12 -7.39 -14.64
C SER A 106 8.71 -7.87 -14.94
N THR A 107 8.61 -8.96 -15.68
CA THR A 107 7.35 -9.67 -15.93
C THR A 107 7.02 -10.68 -14.82
N GLN A 108 7.96 -10.93 -13.91
CA GLN A 108 7.76 -11.87 -12.81
C GLN A 108 6.83 -11.25 -11.74
N VAL A 109 5.69 -11.88 -11.53
CA VAL A 109 4.76 -11.53 -10.45
C VAL A 109 5.14 -12.35 -9.20
N PRO A 110 5.53 -11.70 -8.10
CA PRO A 110 5.83 -12.45 -6.87
C PRO A 110 4.62 -13.25 -6.40
N SER A 111 4.80 -14.52 -6.12
CA SER A 111 3.73 -15.42 -5.64
C SER A 111 3.13 -14.96 -4.30
N LYS A 112 3.93 -14.28 -3.49
CA LYS A 112 3.51 -13.67 -2.23
C LYS A 112 3.86 -12.17 -2.24
N PRO A 113 2.86 -11.27 -2.23
CA PRO A 113 3.11 -9.84 -2.10
C PRO A 113 3.96 -9.56 -0.86
N THR A 114 5.13 -8.94 -1.08
CA THR A 114 6.10 -8.66 -0.03
C THR A 114 6.36 -7.16 0.05
N TYR A 115 6.23 -6.60 1.24
CA TYR A 115 6.45 -5.18 1.51
C TYR A 115 7.57 -5.00 2.52
N MET A 116 8.34 -3.94 2.34
CA MET A 116 9.34 -3.46 3.29
C MET A 116 8.69 -2.49 4.27
N THR A 117 9.07 -2.56 5.55
CA THR A 117 8.49 -1.75 6.62
C THR A 117 9.52 -1.47 7.71
N ASP A 118 9.33 -0.39 8.46
CA ASP A 118 10.07 -0.10 9.70
C ASP A 118 9.60 -0.95 10.89
N GLY A 119 8.42 -1.59 10.74
CA GLY A 119 7.88 -2.52 11.72
C GLY A 119 8.53 -3.91 11.69
N PRO A 120 8.08 -4.84 12.54
CA PRO A 120 8.64 -6.18 12.61
C PRO A 120 8.33 -7.01 11.36
N THR A 121 9.23 -7.96 11.05
CA THR A 121 8.97 -8.98 10.02
C THR A 121 7.84 -9.87 10.47
N ARG A 122 6.82 -9.99 9.59
CA ARG A 122 5.64 -10.81 9.85
C ARG A 122 4.89 -11.17 8.58
N THR A 123 4.05 -12.18 8.68
CA THR A 123 3.11 -12.57 7.63
C THR A 123 1.68 -12.32 8.11
N LYS A 124 0.86 -11.73 7.26
CA LYS A 124 -0.58 -11.53 7.51
C LYS A 124 -1.38 -12.33 6.50
N LYS A 125 -2.29 -13.16 7.01
CA LYS A 125 -3.30 -13.83 6.19
C LYS A 125 -4.62 -13.05 6.28
N VAL A 126 -5.14 -12.63 5.14
CA VAL A 126 -6.41 -11.90 5.04
C VAL A 126 -7.25 -12.57 3.95
N GLY A 127 -8.27 -13.31 4.36
CA GLY A 127 -8.99 -14.20 3.47
C GLY A 127 -8.07 -15.25 2.84
N ARG A 128 -8.01 -15.28 1.51
CA ARG A 128 -7.12 -16.16 0.74
C ARG A 128 -5.74 -15.57 0.47
N GLN A 129 -5.54 -14.30 0.78
CA GLN A 129 -4.28 -13.60 0.51
C GLN A 129 -3.30 -13.75 1.68
N VAL A 130 -2.03 -13.97 1.34
CA VAL A 130 -0.92 -14.05 2.29
C VAL A 130 0.06 -12.94 1.93
N ILE A 131 0.20 -11.95 2.80
CA ILE A 131 1.03 -10.77 2.61
C ILE A 131 2.22 -10.83 3.56
N GLN A 132 3.42 -10.62 3.05
CA GLN A 132 4.64 -10.58 3.84
C GLN A 132 5.07 -9.13 4.09
N PHE A 133 5.42 -8.85 5.34
CA PHE A 133 6.05 -7.61 5.77
C PHE A 133 7.46 -7.94 6.22
N ARG A 134 8.46 -7.28 5.67
CA ARG A 134 9.87 -7.48 6.02
C ARG A 134 10.43 -6.20 6.62
N LYS A 135 11.02 -6.30 7.80
CA LYS A 135 11.72 -5.19 8.43
C LYS A 135 12.83 -4.69 7.53
N ALA A 136 12.93 -3.38 7.38
CA ALA A 136 13.95 -2.71 6.58
C ALA A 136 14.54 -1.51 7.34
N SER A 137 15.76 -1.17 6.99
CA SER A 137 16.43 0.01 7.53
C SER A 137 15.86 1.31 6.95
N PRO A 138 16.00 2.45 7.65
CA PRO A 138 15.58 3.76 7.12
C PRO A 138 16.18 4.07 5.74
N LYS A 139 17.44 3.69 5.48
CA LYS A 139 18.09 3.83 4.17
C LYS A 139 17.41 3.04 3.05
N THR A 140 16.77 1.92 3.40
CA THR A 140 15.99 1.13 2.44
C THR A 140 14.62 1.75 2.18
N LEU A 141 14.05 2.45 3.17
CA LEU A 141 12.71 3.03 3.12
C LEU A 141 12.69 4.48 2.60
N VAL A 142 13.80 4.99 2.09
CA VAL A 142 13.85 6.32 1.46
C VAL A 142 12.80 6.41 0.36
N GLY A 143 12.02 7.50 0.37
CA GLY A 143 10.96 7.74 -0.61
C GLY A 143 9.67 6.93 -0.37
N ALA A 144 9.54 6.23 0.76
CA ALA A 144 8.32 5.47 1.06
C ALA A 144 7.07 6.36 1.05
N GLY A 145 5.98 5.82 0.49
CA GLY A 145 4.74 6.57 0.28
C GLY A 145 4.71 7.41 -1.00
N HIS A 146 5.84 7.54 -1.71
CA HIS A 146 5.96 8.27 -2.98
C HIS A 146 6.41 7.34 -4.11
N LYS A 147 6.20 7.75 -5.37
CA LYS A 147 6.70 7.03 -6.54
C LYS A 147 8.24 6.91 -6.52
N THR A 148 8.93 7.90 -5.96
CA THR A 148 10.38 7.89 -5.80
C THR A 148 10.88 6.67 -5.02
N GLY A 149 10.16 6.26 -3.98
CA GLY A 149 10.48 5.05 -3.23
C GLY A 149 10.35 3.79 -4.09
N VAL A 150 9.33 3.72 -4.94
CA VAL A 150 9.17 2.60 -5.89
C VAL A 150 10.35 2.56 -6.86
N VAL A 151 10.79 3.72 -7.37
CA VAL A 151 11.98 3.83 -8.24
C VAL A 151 13.23 3.33 -7.53
N PHE A 152 13.49 3.76 -6.30
CA PHE A 152 14.66 3.28 -5.55
C PHE A 152 14.65 1.77 -5.30
N GLN A 153 13.46 1.19 -5.04
CA GLN A 153 13.34 -0.26 -4.88
C GLN A 153 13.53 -1.00 -6.21
N ALA A 154 13.00 -0.46 -7.30
CA ALA A 154 13.20 -1.04 -8.62
C ALA A 154 14.68 -1.02 -9.04
N LEU A 155 15.41 0.06 -8.77
CA LEU A 155 16.86 0.13 -8.97
C LEU A 155 17.60 -0.92 -8.13
N ARG A 156 17.18 -1.17 -6.88
CA ARG A 156 17.75 -2.26 -6.06
C ARG A 156 17.53 -3.65 -6.67
N TYR A 157 16.38 -3.85 -7.32
CA TYR A 157 16.10 -5.11 -8.02
C TYR A 157 16.98 -5.30 -9.25
N VAL A 158 17.11 -4.24 -10.06
CA VAL A 158 17.93 -4.26 -11.27
C VAL A 158 19.41 -4.48 -10.91
N GLY A 159 19.90 -3.77 -9.90
CA GLY A 159 21.32 -3.78 -9.50
C GLY A 159 22.18 -2.87 -10.37
N LYS A 160 23.32 -2.44 -9.83
CA LYS A 160 24.22 -1.44 -10.43
C LYS A 160 24.59 -1.74 -11.89
N ASP A 161 24.95 -2.98 -12.16
CA ASP A 161 25.61 -3.35 -13.43
C ASP A 161 24.61 -3.63 -14.57
N ARG A 162 23.31 -3.57 -14.29
CA ARG A 162 22.25 -3.85 -15.27
C ARG A 162 21.39 -2.66 -15.61
N VAL A 163 21.72 -1.47 -15.10
CA VAL A 163 21.01 -0.25 -15.46
C VAL A 163 21.51 0.25 -16.80
N ASP A 164 20.64 0.23 -17.81
CA ASP A 164 20.84 0.75 -19.15
C ASP A 164 19.94 1.96 -19.45
N SER A 165 20.08 2.55 -20.64
CA SER A 165 19.27 3.69 -21.08
C SER A 165 17.77 3.36 -21.12
N GLN A 166 17.38 2.15 -21.52
CA GLN A 166 15.98 1.74 -21.60
C GLN A 166 15.32 1.71 -20.21
N ILE A 167 16.05 1.29 -19.19
CA ILE A 167 15.61 1.31 -17.80
C ILE A 167 15.46 2.74 -17.31
N VAL A 168 16.44 3.61 -17.60
CA VAL A 168 16.38 5.04 -17.27
C VAL A 168 15.16 5.69 -17.89
N ASP A 169 14.93 5.50 -19.19
CA ASP A 169 13.77 6.03 -19.93
C ASP A 169 12.44 5.58 -19.30
N ARG A 170 12.35 4.30 -18.98
CA ARG A 170 11.14 3.74 -18.37
C ARG A 170 10.87 4.31 -16.99
N LEU A 171 11.90 4.47 -16.18
CA LEU A 171 11.79 5.08 -14.86
C LEU A 171 11.43 6.56 -14.94
N ALA A 172 12.01 7.29 -15.90
CA ALA A 172 11.72 8.71 -16.12
C ALA A 172 10.26 8.94 -16.54
N ARG A 173 9.71 8.10 -17.44
CA ARG A 173 8.30 8.17 -17.87
C ARG A 173 7.29 7.89 -16.75
N ALA A 174 7.68 7.19 -15.70
CA ALA A 174 6.82 6.91 -14.56
C ALA A 174 6.67 8.09 -13.59
N LEU A 175 7.49 9.14 -13.74
CA LEU A 175 7.61 10.27 -12.83
C LEU A 175 7.14 11.56 -13.48
N ASP A 176 6.37 12.35 -12.74
CA ASP A 176 6.10 13.73 -13.07
C ASP A 176 7.22 14.65 -12.55
N ASP A 177 7.14 15.96 -12.86
CA ASP A 177 8.16 16.94 -12.49
C ASP A 177 8.35 17.06 -10.97
N ASN A 178 7.28 16.94 -10.19
CA ASN A 178 7.36 16.99 -8.74
C ASN A 178 8.05 15.73 -8.18
N ASP A 179 7.73 14.57 -8.75
CA ASP A 179 8.38 13.30 -8.43
C ASP A 179 9.88 13.37 -8.75
N ARG A 180 10.29 13.94 -9.89
CA ARG A 180 11.69 14.11 -10.29
C ARG A 180 12.45 15.03 -9.33
N LYS A 181 11.88 16.19 -8.96
CA LYS A 181 12.45 17.08 -7.96
C LYS A 181 12.64 16.38 -6.61
N LEU A 182 11.64 15.60 -6.20
CA LEU A 182 11.69 14.82 -4.97
C LEU A 182 12.74 13.71 -5.04
N LEU A 183 12.86 13.01 -6.18
CA LEU A 183 13.84 11.97 -6.42
C LEU A 183 15.26 12.53 -6.29
N ALA A 184 15.53 13.67 -6.93
CA ALA A 184 16.81 14.37 -6.82
C ALA A 184 17.15 14.72 -5.37
N LYS A 185 16.20 15.29 -4.63
CA LYS A 185 16.39 15.63 -3.20
C LYS A 185 16.67 14.42 -2.33
N GLN A 186 16.03 13.30 -2.60
CA GLN A 186 16.14 12.09 -1.81
C GLN A 186 17.37 11.25 -2.17
N SER A 187 17.99 11.47 -3.34
CA SER A 187 19.14 10.70 -3.83
C SER A 187 20.33 10.69 -2.84
N ARG A 188 20.52 11.74 -2.08
CA ARG A 188 21.58 11.83 -1.05
C ARG A 188 21.49 10.77 0.06
N HIS A 189 20.33 10.13 0.22
CA HIS A 189 20.09 9.13 1.27
C HIS A 189 20.11 7.68 0.76
N VAL A 190 20.37 7.48 -0.53
CA VAL A 190 20.47 6.15 -1.14
C VAL A 190 21.93 5.79 -1.44
N PRO A 191 22.27 4.53 -1.78
CA PRO A 191 23.62 4.14 -2.13
C PRO A 191 24.23 4.99 -3.26
N ALA A 192 25.52 5.32 -3.14
CA ALA A 192 26.23 6.23 -4.05
C ALA A 192 26.12 5.84 -5.54
N TRP A 193 26.08 4.55 -5.85
CA TRP A 193 25.94 4.07 -7.23
C TRP A 193 24.62 4.49 -7.90
N MET A 194 23.59 4.81 -7.11
CA MET A 194 22.30 5.29 -7.65
C MET A 194 22.35 6.77 -8.05
N HIS A 195 23.30 7.55 -7.54
CA HIS A 195 23.34 8.99 -7.80
C HIS A 195 23.42 9.33 -9.30
N PRO A 196 24.35 8.77 -10.09
CA PRO A 196 24.44 9.06 -11.53
C PRO A 196 23.17 8.59 -12.27
N VAL A 197 22.58 7.48 -11.88
CA VAL A 197 21.31 6.99 -12.47
C VAL A 197 20.15 7.97 -12.19
N VAL A 198 20.08 8.48 -10.96
CA VAL A 198 19.06 9.48 -10.60
C VAL A 198 19.22 10.76 -11.41
N GLN A 199 20.48 11.22 -11.60
CA GLN A 199 20.75 12.39 -12.45
C GLN A 199 20.26 12.19 -13.89
N GLN A 200 20.51 11.01 -14.47
CA GLN A 200 20.00 10.66 -15.80
C GLN A 200 18.47 10.67 -15.85
N ILE A 201 17.80 10.04 -14.86
CA ILE A 201 16.33 10.02 -14.79
C ILE A 201 15.74 11.43 -14.67
N VAL A 202 16.37 12.30 -13.89
CA VAL A 202 15.89 13.68 -13.66
C VAL A 202 16.12 14.56 -14.89
N ALA A 203 17.24 14.36 -15.60
CA ALA A 203 17.58 15.10 -16.82
C ALA A 203 16.75 14.64 -18.05
N HIS A 204 16.08 13.52 -17.94
CA HIS A 204 15.25 12.98 -19.02
C HIS A 204 13.93 13.78 -19.09
N ALA A 205 13.89 14.78 -19.97
CA ALA A 205 12.74 15.64 -20.22
C ALA A 205 11.75 14.98 -21.21
#